data_fa42d2aa654d32bc3e179146875982ea
#
_entry.id   fa42d2aa654d32bc3e179146875982ea
#
_cell.length_a   1.000
_cell.length_b   1.000
_cell.length_c   1.000
_cell.angle_alpha   90.00
_cell.angle_beta   90.00
_cell.angle_gamma   90.00
#
_symmetry.space_group_name_H-M   'P 1'
#
loop_
_entity.id
_entity.type
_entity.pdbx_description
1 polymer ?
#
loop_
_entity_poly.entity_id
_entity_poly.type
_entity_poly.pdbx_seq_one_letter_code
_entity_poly.pdbx_strand_id
1 'polypeptide(L)'
;NPHGNYNGIVTGSSGSGKSVMLNSLALGTLCSNGRVWVIDIGRSYEKLCHCVNGQWIELSDTPRADGKIDCLNPLSVTKNIEADMDLVLPLIAQMASSNEQLDDLMLSHLQIHIRHIWYEAKALNKVPTITDLTRSLLHNGRLGGAHPRLNDPDWEAYYASLTTEEQKTLDDPRLVDLGVKLMPYAQGGAYASFF
;
A
#
# COMPACT_ATOMS: atom_id res chain seq x y z
N ASN A 1 -0.80 -22.66 27.23
CA ASN A 1 0.43 -21.94 26.94
C ASN A 1 0.06 -20.55 26.38
N PRO A 2 0.21 -19.44 27.17
CA PRO A 2 -0.23 -18.11 26.76
C PRO A 2 0.59 -17.54 25.57
N HIS A 3 1.63 -18.21 25.13
CA HIS A 3 2.49 -17.85 24.01
C HIS A 3 2.40 -18.84 22.84
N GLY A 4 1.37 -19.68 22.81
CA GLY A 4 1.15 -20.66 21.71
C GLY A 4 0.62 -19.97 20.46
N ASN A 5 1.10 -20.40 19.30
CA ASN A 5 0.55 -20.01 18.02
C ASN A 5 -0.69 -20.86 17.73
N TYR A 6 -1.86 -20.23 17.61
CA TYR A 6 -3.16 -20.89 17.47
C TYR A 6 -3.64 -20.95 16.02
N ASN A 7 -2.73 -21.13 15.07
CA ASN A 7 -3.09 -21.28 13.68
C ASN A 7 -3.76 -22.65 13.44
N GLY A 8 -4.80 -22.67 12.65
CA GLY A 8 -5.52 -23.87 12.24
C GLY A 8 -5.83 -23.88 10.75
N ILE A 9 -5.90 -25.07 10.17
CA ILE A 9 -6.30 -25.26 8.78
C ILE A 9 -7.61 -26.05 8.78
N VAL A 10 -8.63 -25.55 8.05
CA VAL A 10 -9.91 -26.24 7.84
C VAL A 10 -10.02 -26.62 6.37
N THR A 11 -10.00 -27.92 6.10
CA THR A 11 -10.10 -28.48 4.75
C THR A 11 -11.39 -29.28 4.59
N GLY A 12 -11.87 -29.40 3.37
CA GLY A 12 -13.05 -30.19 3.01
C GLY A 12 -13.54 -29.84 1.61
N SER A 13 -14.33 -30.74 1.01
CA SER A 13 -14.95 -30.53 -0.30
C SER A 13 -15.95 -29.35 -0.29
N SER A 14 -16.34 -28.86 -1.46
CA SER A 14 -17.40 -27.88 -1.57
C SER A 14 -18.70 -28.42 -0.97
N GLY A 15 -19.44 -27.61 -0.23
CA GLY A 15 -20.69 -28.01 0.43
C GLY A 15 -20.51 -28.79 1.74
N SER A 16 -19.28 -29.08 2.20
CA SER A 16 -19.03 -29.87 3.44
C SER A 16 -19.29 -29.11 4.75
N GLY A 17 -19.76 -27.86 4.69
CA GLY A 17 -20.08 -27.08 5.87
C GLY A 17 -18.92 -26.27 6.47
N LYS A 18 -17.76 -26.14 5.78
CA LYS A 18 -16.60 -25.36 6.25
C LYS A 18 -17.00 -23.93 6.67
N SER A 19 -17.67 -23.21 5.79
CA SER A 19 -18.08 -21.82 6.07
C SER A 19 -19.09 -21.75 7.23
N VAL A 20 -19.97 -22.73 7.38
CA VAL A 20 -20.91 -22.79 8.51
C VAL A 20 -20.17 -22.97 9.83
N MET A 21 -19.21 -23.91 9.86
CA MET A 21 -18.36 -24.12 11.05
C MET A 21 -17.55 -22.88 11.40
N LEU A 22 -16.91 -22.25 10.42
CA LEU A 22 -16.12 -21.03 10.65
C LEU A 22 -16.99 -19.84 11.08
N ASN A 23 -18.18 -19.67 10.52
CA ASN A 23 -19.14 -18.68 10.99
C ASN A 23 -19.54 -18.92 12.46
N SER A 24 -19.73 -20.18 12.86
CA SER A 24 -20.04 -20.54 14.24
C SER A 24 -18.89 -20.22 15.20
N LEU A 25 -17.64 -20.47 14.79
CA LEU A 25 -16.45 -20.09 15.56
C LEU A 25 -16.30 -18.58 15.66
N ALA A 26 -16.52 -17.85 14.57
CA ALA A 26 -16.50 -16.39 14.55
C ALA A 26 -17.55 -15.82 15.52
N LEU A 27 -18.77 -16.32 15.47
CA LEU A 27 -19.83 -15.90 16.38
C LEU A 27 -19.48 -16.22 17.85
N GLY A 28 -18.98 -17.41 18.14
CA GLY A 28 -18.52 -17.78 19.49
C GLY A 28 -17.42 -16.85 20.01
N THR A 29 -16.48 -16.47 19.16
CA THR A 29 -15.41 -15.51 19.50
C THR A 29 -16.02 -14.13 19.83
N LEU A 30 -16.94 -13.65 19.01
CA LEU A 30 -17.63 -12.36 19.26
C LEU A 30 -18.46 -12.39 20.54
N CYS A 31 -19.19 -13.48 20.81
CA CYS A 31 -19.95 -13.66 22.04
C CYS A 31 -19.06 -13.66 23.30
N SER A 32 -17.79 -14.05 23.15
CA SER A 32 -16.77 -14.01 24.20
C SER A 32 -16.04 -12.66 24.29
N ASN A 33 -16.60 -11.60 23.69
CA ASN A 33 -16.00 -10.26 23.59
C ASN A 33 -14.65 -10.22 22.86
N GLY A 34 -14.40 -11.21 21.99
CA GLY A 34 -13.25 -11.25 21.08
C GLY A 34 -13.48 -10.38 19.82
N ARG A 35 -12.42 -10.24 19.01
CA ARG A 35 -12.48 -9.57 17.71
C ARG A 35 -12.25 -10.59 16.61
N VAL A 36 -12.93 -10.40 15.48
CA VAL A 36 -12.82 -11.28 14.31
C VAL A 36 -12.58 -10.42 13.08
N TRP A 37 -11.57 -10.79 12.30
CA TRP A 37 -11.31 -10.25 10.96
C TRP A 37 -11.39 -11.40 9.96
N VAL A 38 -12.09 -11.18 8.87
CA VAL A 38 -12.28 -12.18 7.83
C VAL A 38 -11.84 -11.60 6.49
N ILE A 39 -11.06 -12.36 5.75
CA ILE A 39 -10.78 -12.12 4.32
C ILE A 39 -11.46 -13.25 3.57
N ASP A 40 -12.45 -12.92 2.75
CA ASP A 40 -13.31 -13.90 2.06
C ASP A 40 -13.47 -13.56 0.58
N ILE A 41 -13.48 -14.57 -0.27
CA ILE A 41 -13.65 -14.44 -1.73
C ILE A 41 -15.06 -14.90 -2.15
N GLY A 42 -15.98 -15.13 -1.26
CA GLY A 42 -17.27 -15.74 -1.64
C GLY A 42 -18.48 -15.18 -0.93
N ARG A 43 -18.35 -14.07 -0.22
CA ARG A 43 -19.43 -13.45 0.58
C ARG A 43 -20.08 -14.38 1.62
N SER A 44 -19.37 -15.44 2.03
CA SER A 44 -19.91 -16.43 2.99
C SER A 44 -20.14 -15.86 4.37
N TYR A 45 -19.51 -14.73 4.70
CA TYR A 45 -19.58 -14.07 6.02
C TYR A 45 -20.38 -12.77 6.00
N GLU A 46 -20.90 -12.33 4.85
CA GLU A 46 -21.64 -11.08 4.70
C GLU A 46 -22.83 -11.02 5.65
N LYS A 47 -23.65 -12.07 5.69
CA LYS A 47 -24.82 -12.13 6.58
C LYS A 47 -24.43 -12.04 8.05
N LEU A 48 -23.40 -12.77 8.48
CA LEU A 48 -22.90 -12.70 9.85
C LEU A 48 -22.42 -11.30 10.17
N CYS A 49 -21.63 -10.68 9.30
CA CYS A 49 -21.12 -9.32 9.46
C CYS A 49 -22.26 -8.33 9.71
N HIS A 50 -23.30 -8.36 8.88
CA HIS A 50 -24.47 -7.49 9.06
C HIS A 50 -25.25 -7.79 10.33
N CYS A 51 -25.45 -9.07 10.69
CA CYS A 51 -26.16 -9.45 11.92
C CYS A 51 -25.47 -8.95 13.20
N VAL A 52 -24.15 -8.90 13.22
CA VAL A 52 -23.39 -8.42 14.38
C VAL A 52 -23.02 -6.94 14.29
N ASN A 53 -23.59 -6.22 13.32
CA ASN A 53 -23.27 -4.82 13.03
C ASN A 53 -21.75 -4.58 12.79
N GLY A 54 -21.11 -5.54 12.10
CA GLY A 54 -19.72 -5.47 11.72
C GLY A 54 -19.47 -4.55 10.52
N GLN A 55 -18.23 -4.22 10.29
CA GLN A 55 -17.82 -3.45 9.11
C GLN A 55 -17.58 -4.40 7.93
N TRP A 56 -18.36 -4.22 6.85
CA TRP A 56 -18.17 -4.89 5.58
C TRP A 56 -17.42 -3.97 4.62
N ILE A 57 -16.28 -4.45 4.11
CA ILE A 57 -15.46 -3.74 3.13
C ILE A 57 -15.42 -4.61 1.87
N GLU A 58 -15.89 -4.09 0.76
CA GLU A 58 -15.84 -4.76 -0.54
C GLU A 58 -14.82 -4.07 -1.45
N LEU A 59 -13.72 -4.77 -1.74
CA LEU A 59 -12.73 -4.28 -2.69
C LEU A 59 -13.25 -4.53 -4.10
N SER A 60 -13.79 -3.50 -4.71
CA SER A 60 -14.39 -3.51 -6.05
C SER A 60 -14.04 -2.22 -6.78
N ASP A 61 -13.94 -2.29 -8.10
CA ASP A 61 -13.82 -1.12 -8.98
C ASP A 61 -15.15 -0.37 -9.16
N THR A 62 -16.25 -0.95 -8.67
CA THR A 62 -17.59 -0.34 -8.71
C THR A 62 -17.83 0.50 -7.45
N PRO A 63 -18.21 1.78 -7.60
CA PRO A 63 -18.59 2.60 -6.46
C PRO A 63 -19.78 2.00 -5.68
N ARG A 64 -19.74 2.14 -4.35
CA ARG A 64 -20.89 1.83 -3.48
C ARG A 64 -22.07 2.76 -3.78
N ALA A 65 -23.23 2.46 -3.18
CA ALA A 65 -24.43 3.28 -3.32
C ALA A 65 -24.25 4.76 -2.87
N ASP A 66 -23.25 5.02 -2.00
CA ASP A 66 -22.86 6.35 -1.55
C ASP A 66 -21.85 7.04 -2.50
N GLY A 67 -21.52 6.43 -3.61
CA GLY A 67 -20.57 6.92 -4.61
C GLY A 67 -19.10 6.77 -4.24
N LYS A 68 -18.78 6.12 -3.12
CA LYS A 68 -17.40 5.90 -2.67
C LYS A 68 -16.89 4.54 -3.10
N ILE A 69 -15.60 4.47 -3.33
CA ILE A 69 -14.84 3.22 -3.57
C ILE A 69 -14.03 2.94 -2.31
N ASP A 70 -14.10 1.71 -1.82
CA ASP A 70 -13.20 1.27 -0.74
C ASP A 70 -11.81 1.04 -1.31
N CYS A 71 -10.81 1.77 -0.83
CA CYS A 71 -9.43 1.65 -1.29
C CYS A 71 -8.49 1.27 -0.13
N LEU A 72 -7.38 0.63 -0.50
CA LEU A 72 -6.32 0.16 0.39
C LEU A 72 -5.10 1.08 0.33
N ASN A 73 -5.27 2.37 0.55
CA ASN A 73 -4.11 3.25 0.59
C ASN A 73 -3.33 3.05 1.91
N PRO A 74 -2.13 2.44 1.90
CA PRO A 74 -1.35 2.17 3.12
C PRO A 74 -0.93 3.43 3.86
N LEU A 75 -0.92 4.58 3.17
CA LEU A 75 -0.55 5.87 3.73
C LEU A 75 -1.73 6.59 4.43
N SER A 76 -2.97 6.15 4.19
CA SER A 76 -4.17 6.80 4.74
C SER A 76 -4.33 6.64 6.25
N VAL A 77 -3.81 5.57 6.83
CA VAL A 77 -3.90 5.26 8.26
C VAL A 77 -2.73 5.82 9.06
N THR A 78 -1.71 6.33 8.38
CA THR A 78 -0.47 6.84 8.98
C THR A 78 -0.73 8.19 9.65
N LYS A 79 -0.52 8.23 10.96
CA LYS A 79 -0.59 9.47 11.75
C LYS A 79 0.79 10.10 11.96
N ASN A 80 1.80 9.26 12.09
CA ASN A 80 3.19 9.65 12.25
C ASN A 80 4.06 8.70 11.42
N ILE A 81 4.57 9.20 10.31
CA ILE A 81 5.34 8.39 9.36
C ILE A 81 6.59 7.77 9.98
N GLU A 82 7.21 8.41 10.96
CA GLU A 82 8.41 7.87 11.61
C GLU A 82 8.08 6.65 12.49
N ALA A 83 6.93 6.69 13.17
CA ALA A 83 6.47 5.58 14.00
C ALA A 83 5.86 4.43 13.18
N ASP A 84 5.26 4.77 12.03
CA ASP A 84 4.51 3.81 11.20
C ASP A 84 5.35 3.26 10.03
N MET A 85 6.61 3.69 9.89
CA MET A 85 7.48 3.30 8.77
C MET A 85 7.71 1.79 8.71
N ASP A 86 7.87 1.13 9.86
CA ASP A 86 8.06 -0.33 9.94
C ASP A 86 6.85 -1.13 9.43
N LEU A 87 5.68 -0.50 9.35
CA LEU A 87 4.47 -1.08 8.77
C LEU A 87 4.32 -0.72 7.29
N VAL A 88 4.54 0.54 6.94
CA VAL A 88 4.28 1.08 5.59
C VAL A 88 5.33 0.62 4.59
N LEU A 89 6.62 0.67 4.96
CA LEU A 89 7.72 0.32 4.06
C LEU A 89 7.65 -1.13 3.54
N PRO A 90 7.45 -2.16 4.38
CA PRO A 90 7.31 -3.53 3.88
C PRO A 90 6.12 -3.75 2.96
N LEU A 91 4.99 -3.08 3.23
CA LEU A 91 3.80 -3.17 2.36
C LEU A 91 4.09 -2.60 0.97
N ILE A 92 4.67 -1.42 0.89
CA ILE A 92 5.00 -0.78 -0.39
C ILE A 92 6.14 -1.53 -1.10
N ALA A 93 7.13 -2.04 -0.36
CA ALA A 93 8.19 -2.88 -0.91
C ALA A 93 7.63 -4.16 -1.54
N GLN A 94 6.65 -4.80 -0.90
CA GLN A 94 5.96 -5.98 -1.44
C GLN A 94 5.14 -5.64 -2.70
N MET A 95 4.56 -4.45 -2.79
CA MET A 95 3.90 -3.96 -4.02
C MET A 95 4.90 -3.75 -5.14
N ALA A 96 6.07 -3.18 -4.84
CA ALA A 96 7.14 -2.94 -5.83
C ALA A 96 7.82 -4.24 -6.30
N SER A 97 7.87 -5.27 -5.46
CA SER A 97 8.48 -6.55 -5.82
C SER A 97 7.82 -7.71 -5.08
N SER A 98 6.90 -8.40 -5.75
CA SER A 98 6.14 -9.51 -5.15
C SER A 98 6.96 -10.80 -5.04
N ASN A 99 8.00 -10.98 -5.85
CA ASN A 99 8.74 -12.23 -5.98
C ASN A 99 10.19 -12.17 -5.48
N GLU A 100 10.74 -10.97 -5.30
CA GLU A 100 12.12 -10.76 -4.89
C GLU A 100 12.17 -9.74 -3.76
N GLN A 101 13.12 -9.90 -2.85
CA GLN A 101 13.39 -8.87 -1.85
C GLN A 101 14.14 -7.71 -2.50
N LEU A 102 13.70 -6.50 -2.21
CA LEU A 102 14.45 -5.30 -2.58
C LEU A 102 15.76 -5.26 -1.77
N ASP A 103 16.84 -4.79 -2.39
CA ASP A 103 18.09 -4.57 -1.69
C ASP A 103 17.99 -3.40 -0.68
N ASP A 104 18.94 -3.33 0.25
CA ASP A 104 18.94 -2.33 1.32
C ASP A 104 18.98 -0.89 0.78
N LEU A 105 19.60 -0.69 -0.38
CA LEU A 105 19.68 0.62 -1.00
C LEU A 105 18.34 1.04 -1.61
N MET A 106 17.67 0.13 -2.31
CA MET A 106 16.30 0.35 -2.81
C MET A 106 15.31 0.61 -1.67
N LEU A 107 15.41 -0.13 -0.56
CA LEU A 107 14.60 0.10 0.63
C LEU A 107 14.86 1.48 1.23
N SER A 108 16.13 1.89 1.30
CA SER A 108 16.50 3.22 1.79
C SER A 108 15.94 4.34 0.90
N HIS A 109 16.04 4.20 -0.41
CA HIS A 109 15.43 5.14 -1.36
C HIS A 109 13.92 5.21 -1.19
N LEU A 110 13.26 4.06 -1.13
CA LEU A 110 11.82 3.98 -0.94
C LEU A 110 11.39 4.69 0.36
N GLN A 111 12.12 4.47 1.44
CA GLN A 111 11.89 5.11 2.74
C GLN A 111 12.02 6.64 2.67
N ILE A 112 13.04 7.15 1.98
CA ILE A 112 13.25 8.60 1.78
C ILE A 112 12.05 9.20 1.03
N HIS A 113 11.62 8.56 -0.07
CA HIS A 113 10.53 9.06 -0.90
C HIS A 113 9.17 8.98 -0.20
N ILE A 114 8.91 7.93 0.59
CA ILE A 114 7.70 7.82 1.43
C ILE A 114 7.64 8.97 2.43
N ARG A 115 8.74 9.28 3.13
CA ARG A 115 8.80 10.43 4.04
C ARG A 115 8.51 11.74 3.32
N HIS A 116 9.16 11.93 2.19
CA HIS A 116 9.05 13.16 1.41
C HIS A 116 7.59 13.43 1.00
N ILE A 117 6.93 12.48 0.33
CA ILE A 117 5.53 12.67 -0.09
C ILE A 117 4.58 12.84 1.11
N TRP A 118 4.89 12.19 2.24
CA TRP A 118 4.05 12.31 3.44
C TRP A 118 4.12 13.71 4.04
N TYR A 119 5.32 14.30 4.15
CA TYR A 119 5.48 15.66 4.65
C TYR A 119 4.91 16.71 3.69
N GLU A 120 5.08 16.54 2.38
CA GLU A 120 4.47 17.41 1.38
C GLU A 120 2.93 17.38 1.46
N ALA A 121 2.35 16.18 1.47
CA ALA A 121 0.91 16.02 1.57
C ALA A 121 0.36 16.59 2.88
N LYS A 122 1.07 16.41 3.99
CA LYS A 122 0.70 16.98 5.29
C LYS A 122 0.71 18.51 5.27
N ALA A 123 1.69 19.13 4.64
CA ALA A 123 1.74 20.59 4.47
C ALA A 123 0.54 21.13 3.67
N LEU A 124 0.02 20.33 2.74
CA LEU A 124 -1.16 20.64 1.92
C LEU A 124 -2.49 20.15 2.54
N ASN A 125 -2.45 19.57 3.76
CA ASN A 125 -3.60 18.94 4.41
C ASN A 125 -4.27 17.87 3.53
N LYS A 126 -3.47 17.06 2.87
CA LYS A 126 -3.89 15.95 2.00
C LYS A 126 -3.36 14.62 2.52
N VAL A 127 -3.97 13.53 2.07
CA VAL A 127 -3.46 12.16 2.28
C VAL A 127 -2.61 11.80 1.06
N PRO A 128 -1.34 11.41 1.25
CA PRO A 128 -0.50 10.97 0.14
C PRO A 128 -1.00 9.64 -0.43
N THR A 129 -0.74 9.42 -1.71
CA THR A 129 -1.17 8.24 -2.46
C THR A 129 0.03 7.50 -3.08
N ILE A 130 -0.21 6.26 -3.55
CA ILE A 130 0.80 5.54 -4.33
C ILE A 130 1.13 6.28 -5.64
N THR A 131 0.18 7.02 -6.20
CA THR A 131 0.43 7.89 -7.37
C THR A 131 1.47 8.97 -7.06
N ASP A 132 1.39 9.60 -5.90
CA ASP A 132 2.36 10.62 -5.48
C ASP A 132 3.75 10.01 -5.29
N LEU A 133 3.82 8.81 -4.68
CA LEU A 133 5.07 8.08 -4.53
C LEU A 133 5.68 7.71 -5.87
N THR A 134 4.89 7.12 -6.77
CA THR A 134 5.34 6.74 -8.11
C THR A 134 5.87 7.95 -8.88
N ARG A 135 5.17 9.08 -8.83
CA ARG A 135 5.59 10.33 -9.45
C ARG A 135 6.90 10.84 -8.86
N SER A 136 7.04 10.82 -7.54
CA SER A 136 8.25 11.23 -6.84
C SER A 136 9.45 10.38 -7.26
N LEU A 137 9.31 9.05 -7.28
CA LEU A 137 10.36 8.12 -7.70
C LEU A 137 10.78 8.33 -9.16
N LEU A 138 9.81 8.44 -10.07
CA LEU A 138 10.09 8.64 -11.50
C LEU A 138 10.75 9.99 -11.79
N HIS A 139 10.28 11.05 -11.11
CA HIS A 139 10.85 12.38 -11.25
C HIS A 139 12.31 12.39 -10.76
N ASN A 140 12.53 11.85 -9.59
CA ASN A 140 13.84 11.86 -8.94
C ASN A 140 14.83 10.88 -9.56
N GLY A 141 14.36 9.78 -10.11
CA GLY A 141 15.17 8.87 -10.90
C GLY A 141 15.75 9.54 -12.15
N ARG A 142 15.02 10.52 -12.70
CA ARG A 142 15.48 11.33 -13.86
C ARG A 142 16.32 12.54 -13.47
N LEU A 143 16.27 12.97 -12.22
CA LEU A 143 16.97 14.15 -11.70
C LEU A 143 18.19 13.78 -10.83
N GLY A 144 18.75 12.58 -10.97
CA GLY A 144 19.92 12.17 -10.23
C GLY A 144 19.66 11.68 -8.81
N GLY A 145 18.52 11.02 -8.60
CA GLY A 145 18.19 10.34 -7.35
C GLY A 145 17.62 11.24 -6.27
N ALA A 146 17.56 10.72 -5.04
CA ALA A 146 17.06 11.44 -3.87
C ALA A 146 18.01 12.56 -3.44
N HIS A 147 18.19 13.56 -4.28
CA HIS A 147 19.03 14.71 -3.96
C HIS A 147 18.30 15.59 -2.94
N PRO A 148 18.98 16.15 -1.93
CA PRO A 148 18.35 17.02 -0.92
C PRO A 148 17.77 18.34 -1.50
N ARG A 149 17.97 18.60 -2.79
CA ARG A 149 17.45 19.77 -3.52
C ARG A 149 16.27 19.47 -4.44
N LEU A 150 15.49 18.44 -4.12
CA LEU A 150 14.44 17.89 -4.97
C LEU A 150 13.33 18.86 -5.38
N ASN A 151 13.09 19.93 -4.63
CA ASN A 151 12.14 20.99 -4.93
C ASN A 151 12.87 22.34 -5.09
N ASP A 152 14.16 22.33 -5.44
CA ASP A 152 14.94 23.52 -5.69
C ASP A 152 14.78 23.92 -7.16
N PRO A 153 14.12 25.05 -7.49
CA PRO A 153 13.99 25.54 -8.85
C PRO A 153 15.33 25.75 -9.57
N ASP A 154 16.37 26.07 -8.82
CA ASP A 154 17.72 26.23 -9.35
C ASP A 154 18.30 24.90 -9.78
N TRP A 155 17.96 23.79 -9.08
CA TRP A 155 18.36 22.45 -9.48
C TRP A 155 17.65 21.99 -10.76
N GLU A 156 16.37 22.25 -10.91
CA GLU A 156 15.63 21.92 -12.15
C GLU A 156 16.19 22.69 -13.35
N ALA A 157 16.50 23.96 -13.19
CA ALA A 157 17.12 24.79 -14.21
C ALA A 157 18.54 24.28 -14.56
N TYR A 158 19.32 23.90 -13.55
CA TYR A 158 20.65 23.31 -13.74
C TYR A 158 20.57 21.99 -14.51
N TYR A 159 19.69 21.06 -14.09
CA TYR A 159 19.52 19.78 -14.76
C TYR A 159 19.08 19.93 -16.22
N ALA A 160 18.16 20.87 -16.49
CA ALA A 160 17.71 21.18 -17.84
C ALA A 160 18.82 21.78 -18.71
N SER A 161 19.84 22.40 -18.12
CA SER A 161 20.98 22.95 -18.84
C SER A 161 22.05 21.91 -19.22
N LEU A 162 21.98 20.71 -18.65
CA LEU A 162 22.95 19.64 -18.92
C LEU A 162 22.69 18.96 -20.24
N THR A 163 23.74 18.45 -20.86
CA THR A 163 23.64 17.58 -22.03
C THR A 163 22.99 16.24 -21.68
N THR A 164 22.44 15.55 -22.69
CA THR A 164 21.81 14.23 -22.50
C THR A 164 22.74 13.20 -21.85
N GLU A 165 24.05 13.27 -22.14
CA GLU A 165 25.05 12.35 -21.54
C GLU A 165 25.28 12.69 -20.05
N GLU A 166 25.37 13.95 -19.70
CA GLU A 166 25.52 14.41 -18.31
C GLU A 166 24.26 14.08 -17.49
N GLN A 167 23.07 14.26 -18.06
CA GLN A 167 21.80 13.86 -17.42
C GLN A 167 21.77 12.37 -17.12
N LYS A 168 22.17 11.51 -18.06
CA LYS A 168 22.23 10.06 -17.85
C LYS A 168 23.18 9.62 -16.72
N THR A 169 24.24 10.38 -16.48
CA THR A 169 25.17 10.09 -15.37
C THR A 169 24.60 10.48 -14.01
N LEU A 170 23.61 11.39 -13.98
CA LEU A 170 22.94 11.84 -12.76
C LEU A 170 21.66 11.05 -12.48
N ASP A 171 21.06 10.42 -13.49
CA ASP A 171 19.84 9.62 -13.31
C ASP A 171 20.15 8.35 -12.52
N ASP A 172 19.27 8.04 -11.54
CA ASP A 172 19.34 6.78 -10.82
C ASP A 172 18.33 5.77 -11.40
N PRO A 173 18.79 4.78 -12.16
CA PRO A 173 17.92 3.81 -12.81
C PRO A 173 17.13 2.96 -11.81
N ARG A 174 17.59 2.83 -10.54
CA ARG A 174 16.90 2.06 -9.50
C ARG A 174 15.64 2.77 -9.02
N LEU A 175 15.65 4.09 -8.94
CA LEU A 175 14.45 4.87 -8.62
C LEU A 175 13.42 4.80 -9.74
N VAL A 176 13.87 4.86 -10.99
CA VAL A 176 12.99 4.66 -12.16
C VAL A 176 12.39 3.25 -12.13
N ASP A 177 13.19 2.22 -11.85
CA ASP A 177 12.71 0.83 -11.75
C ASP A 177 11.64 0.68 -10.65
N LEU A 178 11.89 1.23 -9.45
CA LEU A 178 10.89 1.25 -8.37
C LEU A 178 9.61 1.98 -8.78
N GLY A 179 9.72 3.14 -9.41
CA GLY A 179 8.60 3.89 -9.91
C GLY A 179 7.78 3.10 -10.94
N VAL A 180 8.45 2.45 -11.89
CA VAL A 180 7.80 1.61 -12.92
C VAL A 180 7.10 0.41 -12.27
N LYS A 181 7.72 -0.24 -11.31
CA LYS A 181 7.12 -1.37 -10.57
C LYS A 181 5.86 -0.98 -9.78
N LEU A 182 5.76 0.27 -9.34
CA LEU A 182 4.58 0.80 -8.64
C LEU A 182 3.51 1.37 -9.58
N MET A 183 3.79 1.57 -10.87
CA MET A 183 2.80 2.09 -11.84
C MET A 183 1.48 1.32 -11.89
N PRO A 184 1.45 -0.03 -11.75
CA PRO A 184 0.17 -0.76 -11.75
C PRO A 184 -0.80 -0.32 -10.65
N TYR A 185 -0.30 0.23 -9.54
CA TYR A 185 -1.07 0.69 -8.38
C TYR A 185 -1.32 2.20 -8.39
N ALA A 186 -0.67 2.94 -9.29
CA ALA A 186 -0.83 4.38 -9.44
C ALA A 186 -1.98 4.72 -10.39
N GLN A 187 -2.35 6.00 -10.45
CA GLN A 187 -3.42 6.50 -11.33
C GLN A 187 -3.22 6.05 -12.79
N GLY A 188 -4.22 5.39 -13.35
CA GLY A 188 -4.17 4.81 -14.70
C GLY A 188 -3.59 3.40 -14.76
N GLY A 189 -3.11 2.84 -13.66
CA GLY A 189 -2.63 1.47 -13.56
C GLY A 189 -3.77 0.46 -13.38
N ALA A 190 -3.45 -0.83 -13.57
CA ALA A 190 -4.44 -1.92 -13.53
C ALA A 190 -5.14 -2.08 -12.17
N TYR A 191 -4.48 -1.68 -11.09
CA TYR A 191 -4.98 -1.78 -9.71
C TYR A 191 -5.26 -0.42 -9.07
N ALA A 192 -5.26 0.66 -9.86
CA ALA A 192 -5.42 2.03 -9.36
C ALA A 192 -6.74 2.28 -8.61
N SER A 193 -7.79 1.52 -8.92
CA SER A 193 -9.08 1.61 -8.23
C SER A 193 -9.04 1.11 -6.78
N PHE A 194 -8.00 0.34 -6.41
CA PHE A 194 -7.84 -0.23 -5.07
C PHE A 194 -6.88 0.58 -4.20
N PHE A 195 -6.15 1.52 -4.74
CA PHE A 195 -5.11 2.33 -4.09
C PHE A 195 -5.26 3.81 -4.42
#